data_11437aa151c778206e5ed8faf59f4782
#
_entry.id   11437aa151c778206e5ed8faf59f4782
#
_cell.length_a   1.000
_cell.length_b   1.000
_cell.length_c   1.000
_cell.angle_alpha   90.00
_cell.angle_beta   90.00
_cell.angle_gamma   90.00
#
_symmetry.space_group_name_H-M   'P 1'
#
loop_
_entity.id
_entity.type
_entity.pdbx_description
1 polymer ?
#
loop_
_entity_poly.entity_id
_entity_poly.type
_entity_poly.pdbx_seq_one_letter_code
_entity_poly.pdbx_strand_id
1 'polypeptide(L)'
;LLAAAAPVAAGAQDLRSGPYQLPYKNTYVKEVFVAENDFRTMKPETIRPRPFAEARKILPAPIWEGHDREIEMYWHAWRIAVGNIRQPREGSGFVSPYLDIAYNGNIFMWDASFMMMFARYGYRFFPFQRTLDNFYSHQHPDGFICREIRADGSDCFERYDPTSTGPNLLPWTELMYYRQFGDIDRLHKVFPALCAYAKWWKLNRTWPNGTYWSSGWGTGMDNT
;
A
#
# COMPACT_ATOMS: atom_id res chain seq x y z
N LEU A 1 22.72 21.15 -2.64
CA LEU A 1 21.51 20.44 -2.13
C LEU A 1 21.78 18.98 -1.75
N LEU A 2 23.04 18.59 -1.68
CA LEU A 2 23.50 17.26 -1.25
C LEU A 2 24.06 17.25 0.18
N ALA A 3 24.00 18.38 0.87
CA ALA A 3 24.55 18.48 2.23
C ALA A 3 23.77 17.72 3.31
N ALA A 4 22.54 17.27 3.02
CA ALA A 4 21.78 16.44 3.94
C ALA A 4 22.24 14.97 3.99
N ALA A 5 23.18 14.57 3.14
CA ALA A 5 23.69 13.20 3.10
C ALA A 5 24.73 12.89 4.20
N ALA A 6 25.34 13.89 4.81
CA ALA A 6 26.41 13.69 5.78
C ALA A 6 25.96 12.98 7.08
N PRO A 7 24.81 13.29 7.68
CA PRO A 7 24.33 12.56 8.88
C PRO A 7 23.97 11.11 8.61
N VAL A 8 23.45 10.84 7.41
CA VAL A 8 23.12 9.46 6.97
C VAL A 8 24.41 8.64 6.79
N ALA A 9 25.47 9.26 6.32
CA ALA A 9 26.76 8.60 6.15
C ALA A 9 27.42 8.21 7.48
N ALA A 10 27.26 8.99 8.54
CA ALA A 10 27.84 8.68 9.85
C ALA A 10 27.09 7.50 10.54
N GLY A 11 25.74 7.53 10.54
CA GLY A 11 24.94 6.40 11.02
C GLY A 11 25.13 5.11 10.20
N ALA A 12 25.42 5.28 8.93
CA ALA A 12 25.68 4.17 8.02
C ALA A 12 27.06 3.50 8.20
N GLN A 13 28.03 4.18 8.81
CA GLN A 13 29.33 3.57 9.17
C GLN A 13 29.17 2.58 10.32
N ASP A 14 28.29 2.86 11.27
CA ASP A 14 28.01 1.97 12.40
C ASP A 14 27.35 0.66 11.97
N LEU A 15 26.63 0.68 10.87
CA LEU A 15 25.99 -0.52 10.28
C LEU A 15 26.98 -1.49 9.64
N ARG A 16 28.23 -1.07 9.36
CA ARG A 16 29.28 -1.92 8.81
C ARG A 16 30.06 -2.68 9.87
N SER A 17 29.93 -2.33 11.13
CA SER A 17 30.74 -2.86 12.23
C SER A 17 30.17 -4.12 12.88
N GLY A 18 29.05 -4.66 12.40
CA GLY A 18 28.46 -5.88 12.90
C GLY A 18 27.52 -6.55 11.88
N PRO A 19 27.20 -7.82 12.04
CA PRO A 19 26.28 -8.48 11.14
C PRO A 19 24.89 -7.87 11.30
N TYR A 20 24.47 -7.08 10.32
CA TYR A 20 23.09 -6.62 10.10
C TYR A 20 22.41 -5.89 11.27
N GLN A 21 23.09 -5.00 11.97
CA GLN A 21 22.42 -4.11 12.93
C GLN A 21 21.55 -3.09 12.19
N LEU A 22 20.26 -3.09 12.49
CA LEU A 22 19.34 -2.09 11.96
C LEU A 22 19.63 -0.72 12.59
N PRO A 23 19.44 0.39 11.83
CA PRO A 23 19.63 1.73 12.37
C PRO A 23 18.69 1.99 13.57
N TYR A 24 19.18 2.68 14.57
CA TYR A 24 18.35 3.16 15.66
C TYR A 24 17.47 4.34 15.20
N LYS A 25 16.36 4.58 15.90
CA LYS A 25 15.44 5.69 15.62
C LYS A 25 16.12 7.06 15.49
N ASN A 26 17.15 7.31 16.29
CA ASN A 26 17.88 8.57 16.28
C ASN A 26 18.82 8.75 15.08
N THR A 27 19.08 7.70 14.32
CA THR A 27 19.90 7.77 13.10
C THR A 27 19.08 8.07 11.86
N TYR A 28 17.75 8.04 11.93
CA TYR A 28 16.88 8.36 10.82
C TYR A 28 16.84 9.87 10.54
N VAL A 29 16.79 10.21 9.26
CA VAL A 29 16.66 11.60 8.83
C VAL A 29 15.20 12.03 9.03
N LYS A 30 15.01 13.01 9.91
CA LYS A 30 13.71 13.66 10.13
C LYS A 30 13.64 14.89 9.23
N GLU A 31 13.14 14.71 8.03
CA GLU A 31 12.92 15.82 7.12
C GLU A 31 11.50 16.35 7.25
N VAL A 32 11.36 17.65 7.44
CA VAL A 32 10.08 18.35 7.35
C VAL A 32 9.78 18.55 5.87
N PHE A 33 9.21 17.53 5.26
CA PHE A 33 8.72 17.59 3.89
C PHE A 33 7.21 17.48 3.92
N VAL A 34 6.53 18.54 3.52
CA VAL A 34 5.08 18.52 3.37
C VAL A 34 4.79 18.13 1.93
N ALA A 35 4.44 16.88 1.74
CA ALA A 35 3.95 16.44 0.44
C ALA A 35 2.61 17.08 0.15
N GLU A 36 2.44 17.65 -1.04
CA GLU A 36 1.12 17.88 -1.60
C GLU A 36 0.43 16.52 -1.76
N ASN A 37 -0.68 16.34 -1.07
CA ASN A 37 -1.38 15.08 -1.05
C ASN A 37 -2.88 15.32 -0.82
N ASP A 38 -3.63 15.35 -1.91
CA ASP A 38 -5.07 15.60 -1.91
C ASP A 38 -5.86 14.56 -1.11
N PHE A 39 -5.34 13.33 -0.97
CA PHE A 39 -6.05 12.28 -0.24
C PHE A 39 -6.20 12.59 1.25
N ARG A 40 -5.31 13.39 1.83
CA ARG A 40 -5.38 13.77 3.25
C ARG A 40 -6.58 14.65 3.62
N THR A 41 -7.15 15.33 2.63
CA THR A 41 -8.29 16.24 2.80
C THR A 41 -9.58 15.70 2.16
N MET A 42 -9.52 14.52 1.56
CA MET A 42 -10.70 13.88 0.98
C MET A 42 -11.71 13.51 2.05
N LYS A 43 -12.98 13.69 1.72
CA LYS A 43 -14.07 13.17 2.56
C LYS A 43 -14.26 11.68 2.32
N PRO A 44 -14.57 10.90 3.36
CA PRO A 44 -14.90 9.51 3.20
C PRO A 44 -16.07 9.28 2.24
N GLU A 45 -15.91 8.37 1.31
CA GLU A 45 -17.00 7.91 0.45
C GLU A 45 -17.57 6.60 0.98
N THR A 46 -18.87 6.43 0.77
CA THR A 46 -19.57 5.19 1.04
C THR A 46 -20.05 4.59 -0.27
N ILE A 47 -19.48 3.48 -0.68
CA ILE A 47 -19.91 2.71 -1.85
C ILE A 47 -20.32 1.34 -1.37
N ARG A 48 -21.60 1.07 -1.30
CA ARG A 48 -22.10 -0.25 -0.91
C ARG A 48 -21.98 -1.21 -2.09
N PRO A 49 -21.20 -2.30 -1.97
CA PRO A 49 -21.13 -3.29 -3.02
C PRO A 49 -22.50 -3.98 -3.19
N ARG A 50 -22.83 -4.26 -4.44
CA ARG A 50 -23.99 -5.09 -4.75
C ARG A 50 -23.74 -6.54 -4.33
N PRO A 51 -24.78 -7.36 -4.10
CA PRO A 51 -24.61 -8.77 -3.79
C PRO A 51 -23.80 -9.51 -4.84
N PHE A 52 -23.09 -10.57 -4.44
CA PHE A 52 -22.24 -11.35 -5.36
C PHE A 52 -23.00 -11.88 -6.59
N ALA A 53 -24.28 -12.23 -6.45
CA ALA A 53 -25.10 -12.67 -7.58
C ALA A 53 -25.22 -11.62 -8.69
N GLU A 54 -25.21 -10.34 -8.33
CA GLU A 54 -25.17 -9.23 -9.29
C GLU A 54 -23.75 -8.97 -9.77
N ALA A 55 -22.75 -9.05 -8.87
CA ALA A 55 -21.36 -8.91 -9.22
C ALA A 55 -20.94 -9.89 -10.32
N ARG A 56 -21.37 -11.16 -10.19
CA ARG A 56 -21.07 -12.23 -11.15
C ARG A 56 -21.52 -11.91 -12.58
N LYS A 57 -22.54 -11.08 -12.76
CA LYS A 57 -23.03 -10.68 -14.10
C LYS A 57 -22.15 -9.61 -14.75
N ILE A 58 -21.34 -8.92 -13.96
CA ILE A 58 -20.52 -7.77 -14.38
C ILE A 58 -19.04 -8.13 -14.41
N LEU A 59 -18.60 -9.01 -13.51
CA LEU A 59 -17.21 -9.47 -13.44
C LEU A 59 -16.83 -10.25 -14.71
N PRO A 60 -15.55 -10.23 -15.10
CA PRO A 60 -15.08 -11.02 -16.22
C PRO A 60 -15.44 -12.49 -16.05
N ALA A 61 -16.09 -13.07 -17.05
CA ALA A 61 -16.43 -14.50 -17.05
C ALA A 61 -15.28 -15.31 -17.66
N PRO A 62 -14.74 -16.31 -16.97
CA PRO A 62 -13.72 -17.18 -17.53
C PRO A 62 -14.34 -18.10 -18.61
N ILE A 63 -13.58 -18.29 -19.68
CA ILE A 63 -13.92 -19.26 -20.75
C ILE A 63 -12.77 -20.25 -20.81
N TRP A 64 -12.99 -21.46 -20.32
CA TRP A 64 -11.97 -22.50 -20.30
C TRP A 64 -12.64 -23.88 -20.39
N GLU A 65 -12.73 -24.39 -21.63
CA GLU A 65 -13.40 -25.65 -21.91
C GLU A 65 -12.74 -26.82 -21.18
N GLY A 66 -13.55 -27.69 -20.57
CA GLY A 66 -13.08 -28.86 -19.80
C GLY A 66 -12.52 -28.56 -18.41
N HIS A 67 -12.55 -27.28 -17.96
CA HIS A 67 -12.00 -26.83 -16.66
C HIS A 67 -13.07 -26.27 -15.72
N ASP A 68 -14.19 -26.96 -15.57
CA ASP A 68 -15.32 -26.48 -14.77
C ASP A 68 -14.95 -26.26 -13.29
N ARG A 69 -14.06 -27.09 -12.73
CA ARG A 69 -13.61 -26.96 -11.34
C ARG A 69 -12.78 -25.70 -11.12
N GLU A 70 -11.90 -25.36 -12.04
CA GLU A 70 -11.08 -24.16 -12.00
C GLU A 70 -11.94 -22.90 -12.19
N ILE A 71 -12.96 -22.98 -13.05
CA ILE A 71 -13.96 -21.92 -13.22
C ILE A 71 -14.78 -21.74 -11.92
N GLU A 72 -15.17 -22.83 -11.27
CA GLU A 72 -15.86 -22.75 -9.98
C GLU A 72 -14.96 -22.12 -8.90
N MET A 73 -13.70 -22.50 -8.83
CA MET A 73 -12.70 -21.91 -7.92
C MET A 73 -12.51 -20.41 -8.20
N TYR A 74 -12.45 -19.99 -9.45
CA TYR A 74 -12.40 -18.58 -9.83
C TYR A 74 -13.61 -17.80 -9.28
N TRP A 75 -14.82 -18.32 -9.44
CA TRP A 75 -16.02 -17.67 -8.91
C TRP A 75 -16.06 -17.68 -7.39
N HIS A 76 -15.53 -18.72 -6.75
CA HIS A 76 -15.41 -18.78 -5.31
C HIS A 76 -14.45 -17.69 -4.79
N ALA A 77 -13.30 -17.49 -5.43
CA ALA A 77 -12.37 -16.42 -5.10
C ALA A 77 -13.01 -15.03 -5.20
N TRP A 78 -13.76 -14.76 -6.27
CA TRP A 78 -14.51 -13.51 -6.39
C TRP A 78 -15.59 -13.35 -5.33
N ARG A 79 -16.26 -14.43 -4.94
CA ARG A 79 -17.24 -14.37 -3.84
C ARG A 79 -16.60 -13.98 -2.53
N ILE A 80 -15.42 -14.52 -2.24
CA ILE A 80 -14.62 -14.13 -1.07
C ILE A 80 -14.25 -12.66 -1.15
N ALA A 81 -13.72 -12.21 -2.28
CA ALA A 81 -13.31 -10.81 -2.46
C ALA A 81 -14.48 -9.83 -2.27
N VAL A 82 -15.64 -10.11 -2.88
CA VAL A 82 -16.84 -9.27 -2.73
C VAL A 82 -17.32 -9.25 -1.27
N GLY A 83 -17.27 -10.39 -0.57
CA GLY A 83 -17.62 -10.49 0.85
C GLY A 83 -16.68 -9.74 1.79
N ASN A 84 -15.47 -9.43 1.33
CA ASN A 84 -14.46 -8.73 2.11
C ASN A 84 -14.30 -7.24 1.74
N ILE A 85 -15.24 -6.66 0.99
CA ILE A 85 -15.30 -5.21 0.81
C ILE A 85 -15.79 -4.58 2.11
N ARG A 86 -15.00 -3.68 2.66
CA ARG A 86 -15.29 -2.95 3.91
C ARG A 86 -15.55 -1.48 3.64
N GLN A 87 -16.30 -0.85 4.54
CA GLN A 87 -16.54 0.58 4.55
C GLN A 87 -15.59 1.26 5.53
N PRO A 88 -15.14 2.51 5.26
CA PRO A 88 -14.42 3.30 6.24
C PRO A 88 -15.19 3.37 7.57
N ARG A 89 -14.50 3.17 8.69
CA ARG A 89 -15.07 3.45 10.01
C ARG A 89 -15.07 4.95 10.24
N GLU A 90 -16.08 5.42 10.97
CA GLU A 90 -16.10 6.81 11.40
C GLU A 90 -14.85 7.14 12.21
N GLY A 91 -14.24 8.28 11.92
CA GLY A 91 -13.01 8.73 12.60
C GLY A 91 -11.72 8.02 12.18
N SER A 92 -11.78 7.00 11.30
CA SER A 92 -10.59 6.26 10.86
C SER A 92 -9.65 7.06 9.94
N GLY A 93 -10.14 8.12 9.30
CA GLY A 93 -9.38 8.83 8.25
C GLY A 93 -9.30 8.07 6.92
N PHE A 94 -9.89 6.89 6.82
CA PHE A 94 -10.04 6.20 5.54
C PHE A 94 -11.02 6.96 4.65
N VAL A 95 -10.65 7.13 3.39
CA VAL A 95 -11.38 7.96 2.43
C VAL A 95 -12.18 7.14 1.41
N SER A 96 -11.96 5.84 1.37
CA SER A 96 -12.58 4.96 0.37
C SER A 96 -12.92 3.61 0.97
N PRO A 97 -14.03 2.98 0.54
CA PRO A 97 -14.23 1.55 0.79
C PRO A 97 -13.07 0.75 0.22
N TYR A 98 -12.75 -0.35 0.85
CA TYR A 98 -11.55 -1.11 0.55
C TYR A 98 -11.76 -2.62 0.56
N LEU A 99 -10.92 -3.31 -0.19
CA LEU A 99 -10.82 -4.77 -0.14
C LEU A 99 -9.93 -5.16 1.04
N ASP A 100 -10.52 -5.86 2.00
CA ASP A 100 -9.83 -6.39 3.18
C ASP A 100 -9.25 -7.78 2.86
N ILE A 101 -8.07 -8.07 3.38
CA ILE A 101 -7.41 -9.39 3.25
C ILE A 101 -8.05 -10.47 4.13
N ALA A 102 -9.04 -10.12 4.96
CA ALA A 102 -9.77 -11.02 5.85
C ALA A 102 -8.91 -11.66 6.96
N TYR A 103 -7.85 -11.01 7.39
CA TYR A 103 -6.99 -11.50 8.47
C TYR A 103 -7.37 -10.91 9.85
N ASN A 104 -7.19 -9.62 10.05
CA ASN A 104 -7.43 -8.96 11.34
C ASN A 104 -8.18 -7.61 11.22
N GLY A 105 -8.66 -7.25 10.04
CA GLY A 105 -9.35 -6.00 9.74
C GLY A 105 -8.43 -4.80 9.50
N ASN A 106 -7.11 -4.96 9.58
CA ASN A 106 -6.14 -3.95 9.15
C ASN A 106 -5.97 -3.96 7.64
N ILE A 107 -5.50 -2.86 7.06
CA ILE A 107 -5.05 -2.85 5.67
C ILE A 107 -3.54 -3.02 5.62
N PHE A 108 -3.08 -3.87 4.71
CA PHE A 108 -1.67 -4.24 4.52
C PHE A 108 -1.22 -3.80 3.13
N MET A 109 -0.16 -3.01 3.05
CA MET A 109 0.32 -2.44 1.79
C MET A 109 0.74 -3.52 0.78
N TRP A 110 1.44 -4.54 1.24
CA TRP A 110 1.88 -5.67 0.44
C TRP A 110 0.68 -6.41 -0.16
N ASP A 111 -0.22 -6.88 0.69
CA ASP A 111 -1.39 -7.66 0.29
C ASP A 111 -2.34 -6.85 -0.58
N ALA A 112 -2.65 -5.61 -0.19
CA ALA A 112 -3.48 -4.72 -0.99
C ALA A 112 -2.90 -4.51 -2.39
N SER A 113 -1.58 -4.33 -2.51
CA SER A 113 -0.93 -4.15 -3.80
C SER A 113 -1.09 -5.39 -4.70
N PHE A 114 -0.92 -6.59 -4.16
CA PHE A 114 -1.11 -7.82 -4.93
C PHE A 114 -2.58 -8.11 -5.22
N MET A 115 -3.49 -7.83 -4.28
CA MET A 115 -4.92 -7.97 -4.54
C MET A 115 -5.39 -7.10 -5.71
N MET A 116 -4.81 -5.92 -5.92
CA MET A 116 -5.14 -5.07 -7.07
C MET A 116 -4.76 -5.73 -8.42
N MET A 117 -3.89 -6.74 -8.44
CA MET A 117 -3.55 -7.43 -9.68
C MET A 117 -4.74 -8.16 -10.29
N PHE A 118 -5.60 -8.76 -9.46
CA PHE A 118 -6.84 -9.36 -9.95
C PHE A 118 -8.04 -8.40 -9.82
N ALA A 119 -8.13 -7.66 -8.71
CA ALA A 119 -9.31 -6.90 -8.36
C ALA A 119 -9.61 -5.75 -9.35
N ARG A 120 -8.57 -5.14 -9.97
CA ARG A 120 -8.73 -4.11 -11.00
C ARG A 120 -9.60 -4.57 -12.18
N TYR A 121 -9.64 -5.85 -12.50
CA TYR A 121 -10.51 -6.37 -13.55
C TYR A 121 -12.00 -6.31 -13.18
N GLY A 122 -12.30 -6.16 -11.90
CA GLY A 122 -13.66 -5.95 -11.38
C GLY A 122 -14.13 -4.49 -11.35
N TYR A 123 -13.42 -3.56 -11.97
CA TYR A 123 -13.64 -2.10 -11.88
C TYR A 123 -15.07 -1.65 -12.22
N ARG A 124 -15.76 -2.38 -13.11
CA ARG A 124 -17.17 -2.09 -13.45
C ARG A 124 -18.13 -2.41 -12.33
N PHE A 125 -17.76 -3.31 -11.44
CA PHE A 125 -18.54 -3.69 -10.29
C PHE A 125 -18.24 -2.80 -9.08
N PHE A 126 -16.95 -2.60 -8.79
CA PHE A 126 -16.48 -1.86 -7.63
C PHE A 126 -15.11 -1.22 -7.94
N PRO A 127 -14.85 0.01 -7.48
CA PRO A 127 -13.58 0.71 -7.75
C PRO A 127 -12.45 0.19 -6.85
N PHE A 128 -12.07 -1.08 -6.99
CA PHE A 128 -11.11 -1.76 -6.12
C PHE A 128 -9.78 -1.03 -5.96
N GLN A 129 -9.26 -0.37 -7.02
CA GLN A 129 -8.01 0.39 -6.98
C GLN A 129 -8.01 1.45 -5.88
N ARG A 130 -9.18 1.97 -5.51
CA ARG A 130 -9.34 2.96 -4.45
C ARG A 130 -9.07 2.42 -3.04
N THR A 131 -8.89 1.11 -2.87
CA THR A 131 -8.32 0.53 -1.65
C THR A 131 -7.02 1.22 -1.27
N LEU A 132 -6.18 1.58 -2.25
CA LEU A 132 -4.90 2.23 -2.05
C LEU A 132 -5.02 3.69 -1.59
N ASP A 133 -6.15 4.34 -1.84
CA ASP A 133 -6.42 5.73 -1.41
C ASP A 133 -6.32 5.87 0.12
N ASN A 134 -6.62 4.80 0.85
CA ASN A 134 -6.53 4.77 2.30
C ASN A 134 -5.07 4.81 2.80
N PHE A 135 -4.12 4.25 2.07
CA PHE A 135 -2.69 4.43 2.38
C PHE A 135 -2.25 5.86 2.11
N TYR A 136 -2.70 6.46 1.01
CA TYR A 136 -2.37 7.85 0.69
C TYR A 136 -2.99 8.84 1.67
N SER A 137 -4.22 8.61 2.13
CA SER A 137 -4.86 9.48 3.13
C SER A 137 -4.15 9.45 4.49
N HIS A 138 -3.43 8.36 4.80
CA HIS A 138 -2.66 8.19 6.04
C HIS A 138 -1.18 8.55 5.88
N GLN A 139 -0.79 9.12 4.74
CA GLN A 139 0.58 9.58 4.56
C GLN A 139 0.94 10.68 5.56
N HIS A 140 2.02 10.49 6.30
CA HIS A 140 2.56 11.49 7.21
C HIS A 140 3.16 12.69 6.46
N PRO A 141 3.28 13.87 7.11
CA PRO A 141 3.81 15.07 6.46
C PRO A 141 5.22 14.92 5.88
N ASP A 142 6.04 14.01 6.41
CA ASP A 142 7.37 13.71 5.90
C ASP A 142 7.39 12.68 4.74
N GLY A 143 6.21 12.24 4.29
CA GLY A 143 6.06 11.29 3.21
C GLY A 143 5.94 9.83 3.64
N PHE A 144 6.14 9.50 4.92
CA PHE A 144 5.99 8.14 5.43
C PHE A 144 4.57 7.60 5.25
N ILE A 145 4.45 6.32 4.90
CA ILE A 145 3.21 5.54 4.93
C ILE A 145 3.52 4.24 5.67
N CYS A 146 2.77 3.94 6.72
CA CYS A 146 2.92 2.68 7.44
C CYS A 146 2.47 1.52 6.56
N ARG A 147 3.24 0.40 6.57
CA ARG A 147 2.90 -0.79 5.79
C ARG A 147 1.60 -1.46 6.22
N GLU A 148 1.20 -1.24 7.45
CA GLU A 148 -0.01 -1.80 8.05
C GLU A 148 -0.73 -0.71 8.85
N ILE A 149 -1.99 -0.47 8.53
CA ILE A 149 -2.84 0.54 9.16
C ILE A 149 -4.05 -0.17 9.75
N ARG A 150 -4.33 0.09 11.02
CA ARG A 150 -5.48 -0.51 11.70
C ARG A 150 -6.79 0.03 11.16
N ALA A 151 -7.86 -0.71 11.38
CA ALA A 151 -9.20 -0.33 10.94
C ALA A 151 -9.71 0.98 11.58
N ASP A 152 -9.09 1.45 12.65
CA ASP A 152 -9.35 2.76 13.26
C ASP A 152 -8.49 3.89 12.68
N GLY A 153 -7.63 3.57 11.71
CA GLY A 153 -6.74 4.51 11.05
C GLY A 153 -5.38 4.73 11.73
N SER A 154 -5.13 4.10 12.87
CA SER A 154 -3.83 4.21 13.52
C SER A 154 -2.77 3.33 12.85
N ASP A 155 -1.53 3.80 12.79
CA ASP A 155 -0.40 3.01 12.34
C ASP A 155 -0.16 1.81 13.25
N CYS A 156 0.11 0.63 12.70
CA CYS A 156 0.49 -0.55 13.50
C CYS A 156 1.88 -0.43 14.10
N PHE A 157 2.76 0.30 13.45
CA PHE A 157 4.16 0.45 13.84
C PHE A 157 4.54 1.92 13.93
N GLU A 158 5.39 2.24 14.88
CA GLU A 158 5.97 3.58 14.94
C GLU A 158 6.77 3.89 13.66
N ARG A 159 6.70 5.12 13.18
CA ARG A 159 7.27 5.56 11.90
C ARG A 159 8.73 5.16 11.68
N TYR A 160 9.56 5.21 12.70
CA TYR A 160 10.99 4.87 12.59
C TYR A 160 11.31 3.43 13.02
N ASP A 161 10.31 2.64 13.39
CA ASP A 161 10.50 1.22 13.62
C ASP A 161 10.94 0.55 12.29
N PRO A 162 11.98 -0.29 12.30
CA PRO A 162 12.41 -1.03 11.11
C PRO A 162 11.31 -1.85 10.45
N THR A 163 10.32 -2.30 11.24
CA THR A 163 9.20 -3.11 10.75
C THR A 163 8.04 -2.28 10.18
N SER A 164 8.10 -0.95 10.30
CA SER A 164 7.02 -0.04 9.85
C SER A 164 6.86 0.03 8.32
N THR A 165 7.86 -0.42 7.58
CA THR A 165 7.86 -0.43 6.12
C THR A 165 8.06 -1.84 5.58
N GLY A 166 7.40 -2.13 4.48
CA GLY A 166 7.65 -3.27 3.61
C GLY A 166 8.03 -2.80 2.21
N PRO A 167 8.29 -3.67 1.23
CA PRO A 167 8.58 -3.27 -0.13
C PRO A 167 7.56 -2.27 -0.67
N ASN A 168 8.04 -1.17 -1.25
CA ASN A 168 7.17 -0.13 -1.79
C ASN A 168 6.57 -0.56 -3.14
N LEU A 169 5.45 -1.27 -3.10
CA LEU A 169 4.75 -1.79 -4.28
C LEU A 169 3.72 -0.81 -4.86
N LEU A 170 3.39 0.27 -4.15
CA LEU A 170 2.37 1.22 -4.58
C LEU A 170 2.65 1.78 -5.99
N PRO A 171 3.89 2.24 -6.34
CA PRO A 171 4.15 2.76 -7.68
C PRO A 171 3.95 1.72 -8.78
N TRP A 172 4.34 0.46 -8.52
CA TRP A 172 4.14 -0.64 -9.48
C TRP A 172 2.65 -0.92 -9.69
N THR A 173 1.87 -0.96 -8.63
CA THR A 173 0.44 -1.22 -8.69
C THR A 173 -0.31 -0.13 -9.45
N GLU A 174 0.02 1.16 -9.21
CA GLU A 174 -0.57 2.28 -9.94
C GLU A 174 -0.14 2.29 -11.41
N LEU A 175 1.12 1.96 -11.72
CA LEU A 175 1.58 1.82 -13.09
C LEU A 175 0.82 0.71 -13.84
N MET A 176 0.58 -0.43 -13.18
CA MET A 176 -0.19 -1.53 -13.77
C MET A 176 -1.65 -1.14 -14.03
N TYR A 177 -2.24 -0.35 -13.15
CA TYR A 177 -3.58 0.20 -13.33
C TYR A 177 -3.61 1.18 -14.53
N TYR A 178 -2.67 2.13 -14.57
CA TYR A 178 -2.54 3.07 -15.68
C TYR A 178 -2.36 2.37 -17.02
N ARG A 179 -1.49 1.35 -17.09
CA ARG A 179 -1.27 0.58 -18.33
C ARG A 179 -2.52 -0.11 -18.84
N GLN A 180 -3.42 -0.49 -17.94
CA GLN A 180 -4.66 -1.17 -18.30
C GLN A 180 -5.77 -0.19 -18.73
N PHE A 181 -5.88 0.96 -18.07
CA PHE A 181 -7.03 1.85 -18.23
C PHE A 181 -6.69 3.21 -18.84
N GLY A 182 -5.42 3.59 -18.89
CA GLY A 182 -5.00 4.92 -19.36
C GLY A 182 -5.44 6.06 -18.45
N ASP A 183 -5.82 5.79 -17.19
CA ASP A 183 -6.32 6.78 -16.23
C ASP A 183 -5.18 7.71 -15.79
N ILE A 184 -4.95 8.74 -16.59
CA ILE A 184 -3.92 9.73 -16.34
C ILE A 184 -4.27 10.65 -15.16
N ASP A 185 -5.55 10.89 -14.91
CA ASP A 185 -6.00 11.74 -13.82
C ASP A 185 -5.69 11.09 -12.47
N ARG A 186 -5.94 9.77 -12.35
CA ARG A 186 -5.51 9.02 -11.19
C ARG A 186 -4.00 9.08 -11.01
N LEU A 187 -3.24 8.89 -12.08
CA LEU A 187 -1.79 8.93 -12.01
C LEU A 187 -1.28 10.28 -11.53
N HIS A 188 -1.81 11.38 -12.04
CA HIS A 188 -1.49 12.73 -11.57
C HIS A 188 -1.82 12.89 -10.08
N LYS A 189 -2.97 12.39 -9.64
CA LYS A 189 -3.42 12.50 -8.26
C LYS A 189 -2.53 11.74 -7.27
N VAL A 190 -2.09 10.53 -7.60
CA VAL A 190 -1.28 9.68 -6.71
C VAL A 190 0.21 10.04 -6.76
N PHE A 191 0.68 10.63 -7.84
CA PHE A 191 2.11 10.86 -8.09
C PHE A 191 2.82 11.66 -6.98
N PRO A 192 2.27 12.78 -6.45
CA PRO A 192 2.90 13.50 -5.34
C PRO A 192 3.09 12.64 -4.10
N ALA A 193 2.08 11.85 -3.72
CA ALA A 193 2.16 10.94 -2.58
C ALA A 193 3.21 9.84 -2.79
N LEU A 194 3.29 9.27 -3.99
CA LEU A 194 4.29 8.26 -4.34
C LEU A 194 5.71 8.83 -4.30
N CYS A 195 5.91 10.04 -4.83
CA CYS A 195 7.21 10.73 -4.79
C CYS A 195 7.65 11.03 -3.35
N ALA A 196 6.73 11.49 -2.49
CA ALA A 196 7.02 11.75 -1.10
C ALA A 196 7.42 10.47 -0.35
N TYR A 197 6.70 9.38 -0.57
CA TYR A 197 7.03 8.09 0.05
C TYR A 197 8.37 7.54 -0.46
N ALA A 198 8.65 7.63 -1.76
CA ALA A 198 9.92 7.23 -2.33
C ALA A 198 11.09 8.06 -1.74
N LYS A 199 10.89 9.37 -1.55
CA LYS A 199 11.88 10.25 -0.89
C LYS A 199 12.11 9.82 0.56
N TRP A 200 11.06 9.52 1.31
CA TRP A 200 11.16 9.03 2.68
C TRP A 200 11.98 7.72 2.73
N TRP A 201 11.72 6.79 1.82
CA TRP A 201 12.48 5.54 1.69
C TRP A 201 13.96 5.79 1.41
N LYS A 202 14.24 6.67 0.47
CA LYS A 202 15.62 7.04 0.11
C LYS A 202 16.40 7.59 1.29
N LEU A 203 15.75 8.36 2.16
CA LEU A 203 16.39 8.98 3.33
C LEU A 203 16.51 8.03 4.52
N ASN A 204 15.55 7.14 4.73
CA ASN A 204 15.42 6.38 5.97
C ASN A 204 15.59 4.86 5.80
N ARG A 205 15.65 4.34 4.58
CA ARG A 205 15.73 2.90 4.28
C ARG A 205 16.80 2.57 3.23
N THR A 206 17.87 3.35 3.18
CA THR A 206 18.94 3.20 2.20
C THR A 206 20.28 2.98 2.90
N TRP A 207 21.03 1.99 2.46
CA TRP A 207 22.39 1.75 2.88
C TRP A 207 23.35 2.79 2.26
N PRO A 208 24.60 2.95 2.79
CA PRO A 208 25.56 3.88 2.23
C PRO A 208 25.91 3.66 0.75
N ASN A 209 25.78 2.42 0.29
CA ASN A 209 26.02 2.06 -1.11
C ASN A 209 24.81 2.36 -2.02
N GLY A 210 23.72 2.94 -1.49
CA GLY A 210 22.52 3.31 -2.24
C GLY A 210 21.47 2.19 -2.37
N THR A 211 21.73 0.98 -1.85
CA THR A 211 20.72 -0.08 -1.85
C THR A 211 19.69 0.14 -0.73
N TYR A 212 18.45 -0.23 -0.98
CA TYR A 212 17.40 -0.19 0.02
C TYR A 212 17.47 -1.39 0.96
N TRP A 213 16.93 -1.24 2.16
CA TRP A 213 16.79 -2.31 3.13
C TRP A 213 15.39 -2.36 3.74
N SER A 214 14.99 -3.52 4.18
CA SER A 214 13.75 -3.76 4.95
C SER A 214 14.05 -4.79 6.04
N SER A 215 13.24 -4.82 7.09
CA SER A 215 13.28 -5.91 8.06
C SER A 215 12.62 -7.17 7.49
N GLY A 216 12.95 -8.35 8.03
CA GLY A 216 12.30 -9.60 7.64
C GLY A 216 10.78 -9.56 7.78
N TRP A 217 10.28 -8.98 8.87
CA TRP A 217 8.84 -8.76 9.09
C TRP A 217 8.18 -7.85 8.04
N GLY A 218 8.94 -6.92 7.47
CA GLY A 218 8.44 -5.98 6.47
C GLY A 218 8.37 -6.55 5.06
N THR A 219 8.97 -7.72 4.80
CA THR A 219 9.06 -8.29 3.44
C THR A 219 7.85 -9.13 3.05
N GLY A 220 6.94 -9.44 3.97
CA GLY A 220 5.85 -10.38 3.75
C GLY A 220 6.29 -11.85 3.68
N MET A 221 7.57 -12.11 3.90
CA MET A 221 8.17 -13.45 3.85
C MET A 221 8.39 -14.03 5.25
N ASP A 222 7.72 -13.55 6.24
CA ASP A 222 7.80 -13.85 7.66
C ASP A 222 8.90 -14.87 8.03
N ASN A 223 9.88 -14.47 8.84
CA ASN A 223 10.97 -15.32 9.34
C ASN A 223 12.09 -15.71 8.35
N THR A 224 12.32 -14.94 7.31
CA THR A 224 13.50 -15.10 6.44
C THR A 224 14.60 -14.10 6.75
#